data_c1948cf7e82d0b585d5dca5034e944b2
#
_entry.id   c1948cf7e82d0b585d5dca5034e944b2
#
_cell.length_a   1.000
_cell.length_b   1.000
_cell.length_c   1.000
_cell.angle_alpha   90.00
_cell.angle_beta   90.00
_cell.angle_gamma   90.00
#
_symmetry.space_group_name_H-M   'P 1'
#
loop_
_entity.id
_entity.type
_entity.pdbx_description
1 polymer ?
#
loop_
_entity_poly.entity_id
_entity_poly.type
_entity_poly.pdbx_seq_one_letter_code
_entity_poly.pdbx_strand_id
1 'polypeptide(L)'
;KQAIADNKQAIADNKQAIADNKQAILQANDNLYYVTSKDIELYNTAQKYCGKFTVGSEVVISEDIDPTHMKHVIVPISPNDVITFKNTYYATNQVMAFLDVDNNVISVVTKNNPQFDVSAIAPKGSVNVFLNIHHGFTYSATIKSYESPLKYLVPTKEFGFTNLGCTNISGVNYDYNIIISYGQSLCVGDGVLQEETDSPLNCYMLGDTAFNKSSYLVNAELKRLHVNSGRSSFTPSISATSHIASILNRIQNISNKKFIALGAGLGGYSVAQLMDKARYVDVNTNEFYFPNLSTYEPYKNLFAALKRIKQIADSENKTCGVIAFVWIQGEGDAWGDGNFKTDTTTCSCAGNKDEWLKRVKQLHKDVADDLNTHLGQDVSPAWFIHNIQGGFIPKYSGVLEAQTEIIDNIEYFSLNPAYQLPNLKDQHLTGNGYRWYGELIAKSIIDVLLYNIEPHVVRFKSAHIMYDKKSICLYFSVPVPPLKHDKGLQADMHNYGFYVKNANSDDLEISNIEIYSNYIILRMSDAITESITVGYATNFSTSKDDTNIIGAGNICDSSNDLSYYVNAEEAAINDSNPVQYVPKSEKGESIVGKKYVMSNYCIPFEAIVQL
;
A
#
# COMPACT_ATOMS: atom_id res chain seq x y z
N LYS A 1 17.24 -1.72 -47.98
CA LYS A 1 16.05 -2.62 -48.02
C LYS A 1 16.27 -3.85 -47.14
N GLN A 2 17.47 -4.47 -47.16
CA GLN A 2 17.77 -5.64 -46.32
C GLN A 2 17.58 -5.34 -44.83
N ALA A 3 18.13 -4.25 -44.30
CA ALA A 3 18.00 -3.89 -42.88
C ALA A 3 16.54 -3.67 -42.41
N ILE A 4 15.64 -3.24 -43.32
CA ILE A 4 14.20 -3.12 -43.01
C ILE A 4 13.54 -4.50 -42.97
N ALA A 5 13.96 -5.43 -43.82
CA ALA A 5 13.47 -6.79 -43.81
C ALA A 5 13.92 -7.52 -42.53
N ASP A 6 15.19 -7.37 -42.14
CA ASP A 6 15.78 -7.95 -40.95
C ASP A 6 15.10 -7.42 -39.67
N ASN A 7 14.81 -6.12 -39.59
CA ASN A 7 14.07 -5.52 -38.50
C ASN A 7 12.60 -5.99 -38.43
N LYS A 8 11.94 -6.18 -39.58
CA LYS A 8 10.59 -6.74 -39.59
C LYS A 8 10.53 -8.19 -39.08
N GLN A 9 11.54 -8.98 -39.49
CA GLN A 9 11.66 -10.35 -38.98
C GLN A 9 11.92 -10.37 -37.48
N ALA A 10 12.86 -9.57 -36.97
CA ALA A 10 13.15 -9.48 -35.56
C ALA A 10 11.92 -9.03 -34.73
N ILE A 11 11.08 -8.13 -35.27
CA ILE A 11 9.82 -7.75 -34.62
C ILE A 11 8.81 -8.92 -34.62
N ALA A 12 8.75 -9.70 -35.67
CA ALA A 12 7.87 -10.87 -35.74
C ALA A 12 8.33 -11.95 -34.76
N ASP A 13 9.62 -12.24 -34.69
CA ASP A 13 10.22 -13.21 -33.79
C ASP A 13 10.03 -12.79 -32.31
N ASN A 14 10.20 -11.50 -31.99
CA ASN A 14 9.92 -10.97 -30.66
C ASN A 14 8.43 -11.08 -30.27
N LYS A 15 7.52 -10.83 -31.21
CA LYS A 15 6.08 -11.01 -30.96
C LYS A 15 5.72 -12.46 -30.68
N GLN A 16 6.33 -13.40 -31.42
CA GLN A 16 6.11 -14.83 -31.18
C GLN A 16 6.70 -15.25 -29.83
N ALA A 17 7.91 -14.83 -29.49
CA ALA A 17 8.53 -15.10 -28.20
C ALA A 17 7.73 -14.55 -27.02
N ILE A 18 7.11 -13.37 -27.18
CA ILE A 18 6.19 -12.80 -26.20
C ILE A 18 4.92 -13.65 -26.05
N ALA A 19 4.38 -14.17 -27.14
CA ALA A 19 3.22 -15.04 -27.11
C ALA A 19 3.55 -16.40 -26.43
N ASP A 20 4.67 -17.00 -26.78
CA ASP A 20 5.14 -18.26 -26.21
C ASP A 20 5.45 -18.13 -24.72
N ASN A 21 6.09 -17.04 -24.31
CA ASN A 21 6.32 -16.70 -22.90
C ASN A 21 5.02 -16.49 -22.13
N LYS A 22 4.04 -15.80 -22.73
CA LYS A 22 2.71 -15.67 -22.11
C LYS A 22 2.04 -17.02 -21.89
N GLN A 23 2.16 -17.93 -22.83
CA GLN A 23 1.59 -19.27 -22.71
C GLN A 23 2.32 -20.14 -21.68
N ALA A 24 3.64 -20.06 -21.64
CA ALA A 24 4.47 -20.74 -20.62
C ALA A 24 4.19 -20.22 -19.22
N ILE A 25 3.97 -18.93 -19.08
CA ILE A 25 3.59 -18.26 -17.83
C ILE A 25 2.20 -18.71 -17.38
N LEU A 26 1.24 -18.77 -18.29
CA LEU A 26 -0.12 -19.27 -17.99
C LEU A 26 -0.06 -20.74 -17.50
N GLN A 27 0.77 -21.58 -18.10
CA GLN A 27 0.98 -22.98 -17.66
C GLN A 27 1.72 -23.10 -16.34
N ALA A 28 2.73 -22.27 -16.09
CA ALA A 28 3.46 -22.24 -14.83
C ALA A 28 2.58 -21.74 -13.66
N ASN A 29 1.63 -20.88 -13.95
CA ASN A 29 0.71 -20.31 -12.96
C ASN A 29 -0.39 -21.24 -12.49
N ASP A 30 -0.78 -22.22 -13.29
CA ASP A 30 -1.72 -23.25 -12.82
C ASP A 30 -1.17 -24.05 -11.62
N ASN A 31 0.12 -23.96 -11.35
CA ASN A 31 0.79 -24.67 -10.26
C ASN A 31 1.20 -23.77 -9.06
N LEU A 32 1.11 -22.45 -9.13
CA LEU A 32 1.79 -21.58 -8.15
C LEU A 32 0.95 -20.48 -7.47
N TYR A 33 -0.15 -20.00 -8.05
CA TYR A 33 -0.92 -18.91 -7.45
C TYR A 33 -2.42 -19.00 -7.72
N TYR A 34 -3.08 -19.85 -6.99
CA TYR A 34 -4.52 -19.90 -6.90
C TYR A 34 -4.95 -18.95 -5.76
N VAL A 35 -5.50 -17.80 -6.07
CA VAL A 35 -5.91 -16.82 -5.04
C VAL A 35 -7.39 -16.93 -4.72
N THR A 36 -8.26 -17.02 -5.68
CA THR A 36 -9.69 -17.30 -5.45
C THR A 36 -10.34 -17.86 -6.71
N SER A 37 -11.19 -18.88 -6.58
CA SER A 37 -12.21 -19.18 -7.57
C SER A 37 -13.57 -18.87 -6.99
N LYS A 38 -14.36 -18.11 -7.73
CA LYS A 38 -15.75 -17.85 -7.40
C LYS A 38 -16.59 -18.57 -8.43
N ASP A 39 -17.31 -19.60 -7.99
CA ASP A 39 -18.37 -20.19 -8.81
C ASP A 39 -19.63 -19.32 -8.72
N ILE A 40 -20.14 -18.92 -9.87
CA ILE A 40 -21.29 -18.04 -9.96
C ILE A 40 -22.45 -18.88 -10.50
N GLU A 41 -23.50 -19.03 -9.70
CA GLU A 41 -24.77 -19.55 -10.16
C GLU A 41 -25.49 -18.49 -10.98
N LEU A 42 -25.48 -18.66 -12.30
CA LEU A 42 -25.99 -17.65 -13.25
C LEU A 42 -27.50 -17.66 -13.41
N TYR A 43 -28.18 -18.73 -13.01
CA TYR A 43 -29.60 -18.94 -13.37
C TYR A 43 -30.57 -18.00 -12.66
N ASN A 44 -30.34 -17.71 -11.38
CA ASN A 44 -31.27 -16.93 -10.55
C ASN A 44 -31.20 -15.41 -10.79
N THR A 45 -30.13 -14.93 -11.40
CA THR A 45 -29.87 -13.49 -11.62
C THR A 45 -30.00 -13.08 -13.09
N ALA A 46 -30.24 -14.04 -13.99
CA ALA A 46 -30.22 -13.79 -15.41
C ALA A 46 -31.43 -12.98 -15.88
N GLN A 47 -31.17 -11.92 -16.64
CA GLN A 47 -32.18 -11.08 -17.29
C GLN A 47 -32.64 -11.66 -18.64
N LYS A 48 -33.82 -11.23 -19.14
CA LYS A 48 -34.34 -11.64 -20.43
C LYS A 48 -33.48 -11.13 -21.58
N TYR A 49 -33.49 -11.87 -22.70
CA TYR A 49 -32.80 -11.59 -23.96
C TYR A 49 -31.29 -11.73 -23.90
N CYS A 50 -30.62 -11.83 -25.04
CA CYS A 50 -29.17 -11.81 -25.16
C CYS A 50 -28.65 -10.48 -25.70
N GLY A 51 -27.35 -10.24 -25.49
CA GLY A 51 -26.64 -9.12 -26.06
C GLY A 51 -26.01 -9.43 -27.41
N LYS A 52 -26.02 -8.47 -28.31
CA LYS A 52 -25.16 -8.40 -29.49
C LYS A 52 -24.02 -7.45 -29.21
N PHE A 53 -22.81 -7.85 -29.58
CA PHE A 53 -21.61 -7.15 -29.20
C PHE A 53 -20.89 -6.58 -30.43
N THR A 54 -20.53 -5.31 -30.35
CA THR A 54 -19.65 -4.65 -31.31
C THR A 54 -18.58 -3.91 -30.52
N VAL A 55 -17.30 -4.20 -30.77
CA VAL A 55 -16.19 -3.56 -30.07
C VAL A 55 -16.22 -2.05 -30.28
N GLY A 56 -16.10 -1.29 -29.20
CA GLY A 56 -16.16 0.17 -29.19
C GLY A 56 -17.58 0.76 -29.15
N SER A 57 -18.61 -0.08 -28.95
CA SER A 57 -19.99 0.34 -28.81
C SER A 57 -20.63 -0.26 -27.56
N GLU A 58 -21.73 0.31 -27.09
CA GLU A 58 -22.54 -0.29 -26.04
C GLU A 58 -23.15 -1.63 -26.49
N VAL A 59 -23.49 -2.46 -25.50
CA VAL A 59 -24.17 -3.73 -25.73
C VAL A 59 -25.60 -3.46 -26.22
N VAL A 60 -25.96 -4.01 -27.36
CA VAL A 60 -27.34 -3.97 -27.87
C VAL A 60 -28.08 -5.22 -27.41
N ILE A 61 -29.12 -5.06 -26.61
CA ILE A 61 -30.01 -6.15 -26.21
C ILE A 61 -30.87 -6.52 -27.42
N SER A 62 -30.85 -7.79 -27.82
CA SER A 62 -31.58 -8.29 -28.99
C SER A 62 -32.96 -8.79 -28.61
N GLU A 63 -33.99 -8.02 -28.91
CA GLU A 63 -35.40 -8.42 -28.73
C GLU A 63 -35.92 -9.39 -29.82
N ASP A 64 -35.18 -9.55 -30.91
CA ASP A 64 -35.55 -10.43 -32.04
C ASP A 64 -35.38 -11.93 -31.75
N ILE A 65 -34.79 -12.28 -30.62
CA ILE A 65 -34.53 -13.67 -30.22
C ILE A 65 -35.54 -14.05 -29.13
N ASP A 66 -36.22 -15.18 -29.29
CA ASP A 66 -37.25 -15.68 -28.38
C ASP A 66 -36.80 -15.58 -26.89
N PRO A 67 -37.47 -14.70 -26.11
CA PRO A 67 -37.07 -14.42 -24.72
C PRO A 67 -37.29 -15.59 -23.77
N THR A 68 -38.02 -16.61 -24.20
CA THR A 68 -38.26 -17.83 -23.40
C THR A 68 -37.04 -18.72 -23.37
N HIS A 69 -36.11 -18.56 -24.31
CA HIS A 69 -34.92 -19.41 -24.45
C HIS A 69 -33.61 -18.66 -24.22
N MET A 70 -33.61 -17.33 -24.25
CA MET A 70 -32.40 -16.54 -24.22
C MET A 70 -32.37 -15.55 -23.05
N LYS A 71 -31.26 -15.56 -22.33
CA LYS A 71 -31.03 -14.70 -21.18
C LYS A 71 -29.60 -14.18 -21.20
N HIS A 72 -29.32 -13.21 -20.34
CA HIS A 72 -27.97 -12.75 -20.09
C HIS A 72 -27.75 -12.47 -18.61
N VAL A 73 -26.46 -12.41 -18.23
CA VAL A 73 -26.01 -11.95 -16.93
C VAL A 73 -24.78 -11.09 -17.11
N ILE A 74 -24.67 -10.05 -16.31
CA ILE A 74 -23.48 -9.21 -16.22
C ILE A 74 -22.79 -9.51 -14.89
N VAL A 75 -21.52 -9.83 -14.96
CA VAL A 75 -20.70 -10.22 -13.80
C VAL A 75 -19.52 -9.28 -13.68
N PRO A 76 -19.26 -8.70 -12.51
CA PRO A 76 -18.04 -7.94 -12.27
C PRO A 76 -16.80 -8.79 -12.51
N ILE A 77 -15.81 -8.23 -13.21
CA ILE A 77 -14.53 -8.88 -13.51
C ILE A 77 -13.42 -7.83 -13.50
N SER A 78 -12.23 -8.23 -13.11
CA SER A 78 -11.05 -7.36 -13.14
C SER A 78 -10.16 -7.68 -14.34
N PRO A 79 -9.39 -6.72 -14.85
CA PRO A 79 -8.38 -7.01 -15.86
C PRO A 79 -7.47 -8.16 -15.46
N ASN A 80 -7.18 -9.06 -16.41
CA ASN A 80 -6.40 -10.29 -16.24
C ASN A 80 -7.08 -11.43 -15.48
N ASP A 81 -8.28 -11.26 -14.94
CA ASP A 81 -9.07 -12.39 -14.46
C ASP A 81 -9.32 -13.39 -15.60
N VAL A 82 -9.32 -14.66 -15.28
CA VAL A 82 -9.73 -15.71 -16.23
C VAL A 82 -11.14 -16.13 -15.91
N ILE A 83 -12.05 -15.92 -16.85
CA ILE A 83 -13.39 -16.46 -16.75
C ILE A 83 -13.48 -17.76 -17.56
N THR A 84 -13.96 -18.83 -16.91
CA THR A 84 -14.35 -20.06 -17.57
C THR A 84 -15.86 -20.20 -17.50
N PHE A 85 -16.50 -20.14 -18.66
CA PHE A 85 -17.95 -20.26 -18.80
C PHE A 85 -18.27 -21.67 -19.32
N LYS A 86 -18.96 -22.46 -18.50
CA LYS A 86 -19.25 -23.87 -18.77
C LYS A 86 -20.61 -24.06 -19.45
N ASN A 87 -20.71 -25.12 -20.24
CA ASN A 87 -21.93 -25.57 -20.91
C ASN A 87 -22.56 -24.54 -21.84
N THR A 88 -21.77 -23.81 -22.62
CA THR A 88 -22.28 -22.85 -23.59
C THR A 88 -23.02 -23.53 -24.71
N TYR A 89 -24.33 -23.32 -24.82
CA TYR A 89 -25.18 -23.78 -25.93
C TYR A 89 -25.61 -22.60 -26.83
N TYR A 90 -26.01 -22.92 -28.06
CA TYR A 90 -26.30 -21.97 -29.13
C TYR A 90 -27.34 -20.91 -28.81
N ALA A 91 -27.05 -19.67 -29.08
CA ALA A 91 -28.00 -18.70 -29.62
C ALA A 91 -27.30 -17.66 -30.46
N THR A 92 -26.06 -17.36 -30.17
CA THR A 92 -25.23 -16.45 -30.97
C THR A 92 -23.82 -17.02 -30.97
N ASN A 93 -23.06 -16.76 -32.03
CA ASN A 93 -21.63 -17.09 -32.04
C ASN A 93 -20.84 -16.27 -30.96
N GLN A 94 -21.46 -15.24 -30.38
CA GLN A 94 -20.88 -14.34 -29.39
C GLN A 94 -21.35 -14.81 -28.01
N VAL A 95 -20.48 -15.46 -27.26
CA VAL A 95 -20.84 -16.07 -25.96
C VAL A 95 -20.61 -15.12 -24.79
N MET A 96 -19.62 -14.22 -24.89
CA MET A 96 -19.35 -13.21 -23.89
C MET A 96 -18.71 -11.97 -24.47
N ALA A 97 -18.81 -10.85 -23.74
CA ALA A 97 -18.14 -9.60 -24.04
C ALA A 97 -17.57 -8.98 -22.75
N PHE A 98 -16.38 -8.44 -22.83
CA PHE A 98 -15.80 -7.65 -21.75
C PHE A 98 -16.17 -6.17 -21.93
N LEU A 99 -16.59 -5.53 -20.84
CA LEU A 99 -17.10 -4.17 -20.83
C LEU A 99 -16.21 -3.25 -20.00
N ASP A 100 -16.09 -2.00 -20.44
CA ASP A 100 -15.47 -0.92 -19.66
C ASP A 100 -16.43 -0.31 -18.62
N VAL A 101 -15.98 0.73 -17.94
CA VAL A 101 -16.76 1.45 -16.92
C VAL A 101 -18.03 2.12 -17.48
N ASP A 102 -18.03 2.46 -18.77
CA ASP A 102 -19.16 3.08 -19.47
C ASP A 102 -20.05 2.04 -20.18
N ASN A 103 -19.81 0.74 -19.93
CA ASN A 103 -20.46 -0.42 -20.57
C ASN A 103 -20.19 -0.56 -22.07
N ASN A 104 -19.15 0.06 -22.61
CA ASN A 104 -18.73 -0.19 -23.98
C ASN A 104 -18.00 -1.52 -24.09
N VAL A 105 -18.16 -2.19 -25.20
CA VAL A 105 -17.53 -3.49 -25.49
C VAL A 105 -16.05 -3.32 -25.80
N ILE A 106 -15.19 -3.82 -24.92
CA ILE A 106 -13.73 -3.84 -25.12
C ILE A 106 -13.32 -5.01 -26.02
N SER A 107 -13.91 -6.18 -25.79
CA SER A 107 -13.55 -7.41 -26.48
C SER A 107 -14.73 -8.39 -26.49
N VAL A 108 -14.82 -9.19 -27.55
CA VAL A 108 -15.87 -10.19 -27.73
C VAL A 108 -15.24 -11.58 -27.87
N VAL A 109 -15.79 -12.53 -27.14
CA VAL A 109 -15.42 -13.94 -27.26
C VAL A 109 -16.48 -14.64 -28.09
N THR A 110 -16.04 -15.15 -29.25
CA THR A 110 -16.89 -15.90 -30.19
C THR A 110 -16.54 -17.37 -30.15
N LYS A 111 -17.51 -18.21 -30.48
CA LYS A 111 -17.35 -19.66 -30.53
C LYS A 111 -17.95 -20.26 -31.81
N ASN A 112 -17.19 -21.15 -32.41
CA ASN A 112 -17.58 -21.83 -33.65
C ASN A 112 -18.18 -23.23 -33.45
N ASN A 113 -18.19 -23.75 -32.21
CA ASN A 113 -18.67 -25.12 -31.92
C ASN A 113 -19.48 -25.18 -30.60
N PRO A 114 -20.61 -25.91 -30.55
CA PRO A 114 -21.68 -25.70 -29.58
C PRO A 114 -21.59 -26.35 -28.21
N GLN A 115 -20.59 -27.11 -27.87
CA GLN A 115 -20.66 -27.98 -26.67
C GLN A 115 -19.48 -27.96 -25.73
N PHE A 116 -18.70 -26.90 -25.66
CA PHE A 116 -17.51 -26.89 -24.77
C PHE A 116 -17.44 -25.65 -23.87
N ASP A 117 -16.69 -25.80 -22.80
CA ASP A 117 -16.35 -24.69 -21.93
C ASP A 117 -15.56 -23.64 -22.71
N VAL A 118 -15.83 -22.38 -22.43
CA VAL A 118 -15.11 -21.23 -23.02
C VAL A 118 -14.37 -20.52 -21.93
N SER A 119 -13.06 -20.40 -22.07
CA SER A 119 -12.23 -19.59 -21.17
C SER A 119 -11.68 -18.39 -21.90
N ALA A 120 -11.65 -17.25 -21.22
CA ALA A 120 -11.06 -16.03 -21.72
C ALA A 120 -10.42 -15.21 -20.59
N ILE A 121 -9.41 -14.43 -20.95
CA ILE A 121 -8.74 -13.48 -20.02
C ILE A 121 -9.37 -12.12 -20.22
N ALA A 122 -9.77 -11.47 -19.13
CA ALA A 122 -10.32 -10.13 -19.16
C ALA A 122 -9.23 -9.11 -19.62
N PRO A 123 -9.47 -8.38 -20.72
CA PRO A 123 -8.52 -7.40 -21.22
C PRO A 123 -8.37 -6.20 -20.26
N LYS A 124 -7.31 -5.41 -20.46
CA LYS A 124 -7.11 -4.17 -19.73
C LYS A 124 -8.32 -3.22 -19.91
N GLY A 125 -8.78 -2.65 -18.82
CA GLY A 125 -9.93 -1.75 -18.79
C GLY A 125 -11.26 -2.45 -18.53
N SER A 126 -11.30 -3.80 -18.47
CA SER A 126 -12.53 -4.54 -18.14
C SER A 126 -12.95 -4.29 -16.70
N VAL A 127 -14.23 -3.99 -16.50
CA VAL A 127 -14.88 -3.92 -15.18
C VAL A 127 -16.03 -4.90 -15.06
N ASN A 128 -16.62 -5.31 -16.17
CA ASN A 128 -17.70 -6.28 -16.24
C ASN A 128 -17.48 -7.25 -17.40
N VAL A 129 -18.08 -8.43 -17.30
CA VAL A 129 -18.24 -9.37 -18.39
C VAL A 129 -19.73 -9.66 -18.59
N PHE A 130 -20.18 -9.53 -19.82
CA PHE A 130 -21.53 -9.87 -20.24
C PHE A 130 -21.54 -11.30 -20.78
N LEU A 131 -22.41 -12.16 -20.25
CA LEU A 131 -22.52 -13.56 -20.63
C LEU A 131 -23.91 -13.83 -21.25
N ASN A 132 -23.93 -14.41 -22.46
CA ASN A 132 -25.15 -14.90 -23.09
C ASN A 132 -25.44 -16.34 -22.63
N ILE A 133 -26.66 -16.59 -22.14
CA ILE A 133 -27.12 -17.89 -21.61
C ILE A 133 -28.37 -18.38 -22.34
N HIS A 134 -28.47 -19.68 -22.55
CA HIS A 134 -29.67 -20.31 -23.13
C HIS A 134 -30.51 -21.00 -22.03
N HIS A 135 -31.82 -20.86 -22.11
CA HIS A 135 -32.75 -21.53 -21.19
C HIS A 135 -32.70 -23.07 -21.33
N GLY A 136 -32.79 -23.77 -20.23
CA GLY A 136 -32.89 -25.24 -20.22
C GLY A 136 -31.57 -25.97 -19.91
N PHE A 137 -30.47 -25.24 -19.68
CA PHE A 137 -29.21 -25.82 -19.27
C PHE A 137 -28.73 -25.21 -17.96
N THR A 138 -28.02 -26.02 -17.17
CA THR A 138 -27.33 -25.51 -15.96
C THR A 138 -26.03 -24.86 -16.37
N TYR A 139 -25.93 -23.54 -16.22
CA TYR A 139 -24.75 -22.77 -16.53
C TYR A 139 -24.02 -22.43 -15.26
N SER A 140 -22.71 -22.57 -15.29
CA SER A 140 -21.82 -22.02 -14.26
C SER A 140 -20.70 -21.22 -14.93
N ALA A 141 -20.32 -20.14 -14.31
CA ALA A 141 -19.08 -19.45 -14.63
C ALA A 141 -18.18 -19.48 -13.42
N THR A 142 -16.93 -19.81 -13.65
CA THR A 142 -15.87 -19.71 -12.64
C THR A 142 -15.00 -18.53 -13.04
N ILE A 143 -14.89 -17.52 -12.18
CA ILE A 143 -13.89 -16.46 -12.32
C ILE A 143 -12.72 -16.85 -11.44
N LYS A 144 -11.58 -17.04 -12.07
CA LYS A 144 -10.29 -17.15 -11.38
C LYS A 144 -9.64 -15.77 -11.43
N SER A 145 -9.67 -15.09 -10.32
CA SER A 145 -8.86 -13.88 -10.14
C SER A 145 -7.44 -14.33 -9.89
N TYR A 146 -6.60 -14.10 -10.86
CA TYR A 146 -5.17 -14.21 -10.66
C TYR A 146 -4.71 -12.84 -10.15
N GLU A 147 -4.14 -12.79 -8.98
CA GLU A 147 -3.12 -11.77 -8.75
C GLU A 147 -2.07 -12.04 -9.81
N SER A 148 -2.12 -11.17 -10.81
CA SER A 148 -1.32 -11.39 -11.99
C SER A 148 0.15 -11.50 -11.59
N PRO A 149 0.82 -12.65 -11.77
CA PRO A 149 2.27 -12.64 -11.80
C PRO A 149 2.81 -11.78 -12.95
N LEU A 150 1.96 -11.42 -13.93
CA LEU A 150 2.26 -10.34 -14.89
C LEU A 150 2.35 -8.97 -14.22
N LYS A 151 1.72 -8.74 -13.09
CA LYS A 151 2.03 -7.63 -12.19
C LYS A 151 3.50 -7.69 -11.73
N TYR A 152 4.07 -8.88 -11.70
CA TYR A 152 5.42 -9.20 -11.25
C TYR A 152 6.38 -9.58 -12.38
N LEU A 153 5.94 -9.60 -13.63
CA LEU A 153 6.79 -9.73 -14.80
C LEU A 153 7.21 -8.34 -15.25
N VAL A 154 8.21 -7.84 -14.58
CA VAL A 154 8.93 -6.65 -15.05
C VAL A 154 9.55 -6.96 -16.41
N PRO A 155 9.39 -6.09 -17.42
CA PRO A 155 10.18 -6.18 -18.64
C PRO A 155 11.65 -6.24 -18.28
N THR A 156 12.36 -7.21 -18.79
CA THR A 156 13.73 -7.60 -18.43
C THR A 156 14.81 -6.60 -18.80
N LYS A 157 14.48 -5.35 -19.08
CA LYS A 157 15.46 -4.31 -19.39
C LYS A 157 15.24 -3.12 -18.48
N GLU A 158 16.21 -2.96 -17.59
CA GLU A 158 16.43 -1.78 -16.77
C GLU A 158 15.27 -1.46 -15.81
N PHE A 159 15.48 -1.72 -14.53
CA PHE A 159 14.69 -1.15 -13.47
C PHE A 159 14.93 0.35 -13.46
N GLY A 160 14.30 1.05 -14.35
CA GLY A 160 14.31 2.49 -14.45
C GLY A 160 12.89 2.98 -14.57
N PHE A 161 12.57 3.96 -13.80
CA PHE A 161 11.26 4.57 -13.77
C PHE A 161 10.88 5.22 -15.06
N THR A 162 9.71 4.95 -15.55
CA THR A 162 9.29 5.62 -16.77
C THR A 162 7.88 6.21 -16.77
N ASN A 163 6.98 5.94 -15.86
CA ASN A 163 5.60 6.36 -16.09
C ASN A 163 4.82 7.02 -14.94
N LEU A 164 5.36 7.05 -13.72
CA LEU A 164 4.75 7.88 -12.67
C LEU A 164 4.98 9.38 -12.88
N GLY A 165 5.64 9.75 -14.02
CA GLY A 165 6.09 11.12 -14.24
C GLY A 165 7.31 11.50 -13.39
N CYS A 166 7.75 10.61 -12.52
CA CYS A 166 8.94 10.77 -11.69
C CYS A 166 10.17 10.44 -12.55
N THR A 167 10.76 11.42 -13.13
CA THR A 167 11.94 11.25 -14.00
C THR A 167 13.25 11.06 -13.23
N ASN A 168 13.22 11.06 -11.88
CA ASN A 168 14.43 11.23 -11.08
C ASN A 168 14.43 10.42 -9.78
N ILE A 169 13.94 9.18 -9.79
CA ILE A 169 13.98 8.29 -8.64
C ILE A 169 14.94 7.12 -8.88
N SER A 170 15.70 6.75 -7.84
CA SER A 170 16.64 5.63 -7.88
C SER A 170 15.94 4.29 -7.92
N GLY A 171 16.23 3.44 -8.89
CA GLY A 171 15.73 2.06 -8.98
C GLY A 171 16.63 1.04 -8.27
N VAL A 172 16.27 -0.26 -8.38
CA VAL A 172 17.04 -1.41 -7.84
C VAL A 172 18.26 -1.70 -8.75
N ASN A 173 19.08 -0.69 -9.02
CA ASN A 173 20.16 -0.76 -10.02
C ASN A 173 21.53 -1.06 -9.41
N TYR A 174 21.68 -0.90 -8.09
CA TYR A 174 22.96 -1.05 -7.40
C TYR A 174 23.28 -2.52 -7.12
N ASP A 175 24.57 -2.83 -6.92
CA ASP A 175 24.98 -4.10 -6.33
C ASP A 175 24.50 -4.18 -4.86
N TYR A 176 24.51 -3.03 -4.17
CA TYR A 176 24.07 -2.87 -2.79
C TYR A 176 22.90 -1.88 -2.73
N ASN A 177 21.70 -2.38 -2.54
CA ASN A 177 20.46 -1.61 -2.51
C ASN A 177 20.03 -1.37 -1.06
N ILE A 178 19.98 -0.12 -0.64
CA ILE A 178 19.74 0.27 0.75
C ILE A 178 18.30 0.73 0.91
N ILE A 179 17.60 0.20 1.92
CA ILE A 179 16.24 0.58 2.31
C ILE A 179 16.33 1.20 3.70
N ILE A 180 15.93 2.46 3.82
CA ILE A 180 16.03 3.23 5.05
C ILE A 180 14.66 3.42 5.67
N SER A 181 14.51 3.10 6.97
CA SER A 181 13.47 3.66 7.83
C SER A 181 14.05 4.80 8.64
N TYR A 182 13.49 5.99 8.55
CA TYR A 182 13.94 7.18 9.25
C TYR A 182 12.78 7.94 9.88
N GLY A 183 12.94 8.37 11.15
CA GLY A 183 11.88 9.09 11.85
C GLY A 183 11.91 8.90 13.37
N GLN A 184 10.73 8.67 13.95
CA GLN A 184 10.56 8.54 15.41
C GLN A 184 10.28 7.10 15.85
N SER A 185 9.57 6.89 16.97
CA SER A 185 9.41 5.59 17.63
C SER A 185 8.93 4.45 16.72
N LEU A 186 7.97 4.70 15.83
CA LEU A 186 7.48 3.69 14.88
C LEU A 186 8.54 3.29 13.84
N CYS A 187 9.47 4.17 13.50
CA CYS A 187 10.55 3.82 12.60
C CYS A 187 11.64 3.00 13.32
N VAL A 188 11.78 3.21 14.63
CA VAL A 188 12.77 2.55 15.48
C VAL A 188 12.34 1.14 15.86
N GLY A 189 11.03 0.89 15.93
CA GLY A 189 10.47 -0.35 16.45
C GLY A 189 10.45 -0.41 17.97
N ASP A 190 10.16 0.72 18.63
CA ASP A 190 10.12 0.81 20.09
C ASP A 190 9.07 -0.12 20.71
N GLY A 191 9.41 -0.69 21.85
CA GLY A 191 8.50 -1.44 22.71
C GLY A 191 8.46 -2.95 22.46
N VAL A 192 9.26 -3.51 21.55
CA VAL A 192 9.17 -4.93 21.22
C VAL A 192 10.53 -5.62 21.13
N LEU A 193 10.63 -6.81 21.75
CA LEU A 193 11.70 -7.77 21.48
C LEU A 193 11.15 -8.89 20.61
N GLN A 194 11.72 -9.06 19.42
CA GLN A 194 11.41 -10.19 18.58
C GLN A 194 12.67 -10.63 17.83
N GLU A 195 12.87 -11.95 17.76
CA GLU A 195 13.89 -12.53 16.92
C GLU A 195 13.39 -12.66 15.48
N GLU A 196 14.25 -12.31 14.54
CA GLU A 196 14.04 -12.55 13.12
C GLU A 196 15.30 -13.16 12.52
N THR A 197 15.21 -14.41 12.13
CA THR A 197 16.32 -15.17 11.56
C THR A 197 16.08 -15.58 10.11
N ASP A 198 14.85 -15.41 9.62
CA ASP A 198 14.37 -15.94 8.34
C ASP A 198 14.49 -14.95 7.17
N SER A 199 15.56 -14.18 7.13
CA SER A 199 15.82 -13.29 6.01
C SER A 199 16.49 -14.02 4.84
N PRO A 200 16.17 -13.66 3.57
CA PRO A 200 16.86 -14.17 2.39
C PRO A 200 18.37 -14.03 2.47
N LEU A 201 19.11 -14.94 1.81
CA LEU A 201 20.57 -14.99 1.91
C LEU A 201 21.30 -13.73 1.49
N ASN A 202 20.69 -12.91 0.65
CA ASN A 202 21.23 -11.65 0.16
C ASN A 202 20.78 -10.40 0.96
N CYS A 203 20.18 -10.59 2.14
CA CYS A 203 19.79 -9.49 3.04
C CYS A 203 20.85 -9.27 4.11
N TYR A 204 21.19 -8.01 4.34
CA TYR A 204 22.27 -7.58 5.22
C TYR A 204 21.86 -6.41 6.11
N MET A 205 22.65 -6.18 7.14
CA MET A 205 22.64 -5.00 7.99
C MET A 205 24.08 -4.58 8.29
N LEU A 206 24.28 -3.35 8.73
CA LEU A 206 25.60 -2.85 9.12
C LEU A 206 25.85 -3.10 10.60
N GLY A 207 26.85 -3.91 10.94
CA GLY A 207 27.15 -4.31 12.32
C GLY A 207 26.15 -5.31 12.88
N ASP A 208 25.78 -5.16 14.15
CA ASP A 208 24.96 -6.13 14.89
C ASP A 208 23.48 -5.75 14.95
N THR A 209 23.06 -4.67 14.29
CA THR A 209 21.68 -4.21 14.27
C THR A 209 21.39 -3.38 13.02
N ALA A 210 20.19 -3.55 12.46
CA ALA A 210 19.72 -2.68 11.39
C ALA A 210 19.44 -1.24 11.87
N PHE A 211 19.26 -1.04 13.18
CA PHE A 211 19.05 0.27 13.78
C PHE A 211 20.35 0.83 14.38
N ASN A 212 20.87 1.88 13.78
CA ASN A 212 22.16 2.45 14.12
C ASN A 212 22.05 3.62 15.10
N LYS A 213 22.31 3.35 16.35
CA LYS A 213 22.30 4.34 17.46
C LYS A 213 23.63 5.03 17.73
N SER A 214 24.76 4.61 17.15
CA SER A 214 26.05 5.06 17.65
C SER A 214 27.11 5.31 16.58
N SER A 215 28.11 6.15 16.97
CA SER A 215 29.32 6.46 16.22
C SER A 215 30.30 5.27 16.03
N TYR A 216 29.99 4.08 16.54
CA TYR A 216 30.87 2.88 16.42
C TYR A 216 30.89 2.24 15.05
N LEU A 217 30.32 2.92 14.04
CA LEU A 217 30.15 2.36 12.70
C LEU A 217 31.42 2.38 11.85
N VAL A 218 32.47 3.08 12.27
CA VAL A 218 33.71 3.28 11.48
C VAL A 218 34.35 1.96 11.03
N ASN A 219 34.28 0.92 11.87
CA ASN A 219 34.82 -0.41 11.57
C ASN A 219 33.75 -1.49 11.42
N ALA A 220 32.47 -1.11 11.33
CA ALA A 220 31.40 -2.08 11.18
C ALA A 220 31.49 -2.78 9.81
N GLU A 221 31.12 -4.04 9.79
CA GLU A 221 31.04 -4.89 8.60
C GLU A 221 29.57 -5.19 8.24
N LEU A 222 29.32 -5.55 7.01
CA LEU A 222 28.01 -6.07 6.62
C LEU A 222 27.84 -7.49 7.16
N LYS A 223 26.80 -7.66 7.96
CA LYS A 223 26.38 -8.95 8.50
C LYS A 223 25.04 -9.37 7.91
N ARG A 224 24.77 -10.67 7.96
CA ARG A 224 23.44 -11.20 7.59
C ARG A 224 22.37 -10.49 8.40
N LEU A 225 21.28 -10.14 7.72
CA LEU A 225 20.14 -9.50 8.36
C LEU A 225 19.49 -10.47 9.35
N HIS A 226 19.41 -10.04 10.59
CA HIS A 226 18.73 -10.74 11.69
C HIS A 226 18.41 -9.74 12.80
N VAL A 227 17.49 -10.09 13.68
CA VAL A 227 17.24 -9.38 14.93
C VAL A 227 17.65 -10.28 16.07
N ASN A 228 18.55 -9.80 16.90
CA ASN A 228 18.97 -10.53 18.10
C ASN A 228 17.98 -10.34 19.25
N SER A 229 17.60 -11.43 19.89
CA SER A 229 16.91 -11.41 21.18
C SER A 229 17.70 -10.60 22.20
N GLY A 230 17.07 -9.63 22.81
CA GLY A 230 17.71 -8.80 23.86
C GLY A 230 18.06 -7.37 23.43
N ARG A 231 17.76 -6.93 22.21
CA ARG A 231 17.86 -5.53 21.81
C ARG A 231 16.55 -5.02 21.20
N SER A 232 16.08 -3.96 21.76
CA SER A 232 14.73 -3.40 21.73
C SER A 232 14.35 -2.66 20.44
N SER A 233 14.65 -3.16 19.24
CA SER A 233 14.27 -2.38 18.06
C SER A 233 14.09 -3.27 16.83
N PHE A 234 12.84 -3.53 16.49
CA PHE A 234 12.48 -4.13 15.22
C PHE A 234 12.11 -3.04 14.22
N THR A 235 13.11 -2.39 13.62
CA THR A 235 12.83 -1.36 12.60
C THR A 235 12.11 -1.97 11.40
N PRO A 236 11.05 -1.33 10.86
CA PRO A 236 10.31 -1.83 9.70
C PRO A 236 11.15 -2.09 8.45
N SER A 237 12.32 -1.46 8.32
CA SER A 237 13.25 -1.73 7.22
C SER A 237 13.71 -3.18 7.15
N ILE A 238 13.69 -3.93 8.25
CA ILE A 238 14.10 -5.34 8.31
C ILE A 238 13.16 -6.19 7.46
N SER A 239 11.88 -6.19 7.78
CA SER A 239 10.89 -6.98 7.04
C SER A 239 10.64 -6.43 5.65
N ALA A 240 10.70 -5.11 5.45
CA ALA A 240 10.63 -4.50 4.13
C ALA A 240 11.75 -5.03 3.22
N THR A 241 12.99 -5.02 3.69
CA THR A 241 14.16 -5.50 2.95
C THR A 241 14.03 -6.98 2.61
N SER A 242 13.65 -7.82 3.59
CA SER A 242 13.49 -9.26 3.41
C SER A 242 12.38 -9.60 2.42
N HIS A 243 11.26 -8.90 2.49
CA HIS A 243 10.13 -9.11 1.58
C HIS A 243 10.51 -8.73 0.14
N ILE A 244 11.11 -7.56 -0.07
CA ILE A 244 11.56 -7.11 -1.40
C ILE A 244 12.58 -8.08 -1.99
N ALA A 245 13.59 -8.47 -1.20
CA ALA A 245 14.59 -9.44 -1.65
C ALA A 245 13.98 -10.80 -2.00
N SER A 246 13.01 -11.28 -1.20
CA SER A 246 12.29 -12.51 -1.47
C SER A 246 11.51 -12.46 -2.79
N ILE A 247 10.83 -11.37 -3.08
CA ILE A 247 10.11 -11.17 -4.34
C ILE A 247 11.09 -11.14 -5.52
N LEU A 248 12.14 -10.32 -5.43
CA LEU A 248 13.11 -10.18 -6.52
C LEU A 248 13.89 -11.46 -6.79
N ASN A 249 14.27 -12.20 -5.76
CA ASN A 249 14.92 -13.50 -5.92
C ASN A 249 14.04 -14.50 -6.66
N ARG A 250 12.73 -14.48 -6.42
CA ARG A 250 11.76 -15.36 -7.11
C ARG A 250 11.55 -14.97 -8.57
N ILE A 251 11.42 -13.67 -8.84
CA ILE A 251 11.08 -13.16 -10.18
C ILE A 251 12.29 -13.21 -11.11
N GLN A 252 13.49 -12.88 -10.61
CA GLN A 252 14.63 -12.58 -11.47
C GLN A 252 15.88 -13.38 -11.18
N ASN A 253 15.85 -14.23 -10.16
CA ASN A 253 17.03 -14.98 -9.72
C ASN A 253 18.27 -14.08 -9.49
N ILE A 254 18.04 -12.87 -8.95
CA ILE A 254 19.10 -11.86 -8.72
C ILE A 254 19.83 -12.10 -7.40
N SER A 255 20.37 -13.30 -7.22
CA SER A 255 21.13 -13.68 -6.02
C SER A 255 22.43 -12.90 -5.81
N ASN A 256 22.89 -12.16 -6.82
CA ASN A 256 24.14 -11.39 -6.80
C ASN A 256 23.99 -9.96 -6.23
N LYS A 257 22.78 -9.46 -6.02
CA LYS A 257 22.53 -8.16 -5.42
C LYS A 257 22.34 -8.28 -3.91
N LYS A 258 22.93 -7.36 -3.15
CA LYS A 258 22.70 -7.26 -1.70
C LYS A 258 21.59 -6.25 -1.42
N PHE A 259 20.75 -6.56 -0.45
CA PHE A 259 19.72 -5.67 0.08
C PHE A 259 20.08 -5.36 1.54
N ILE A 260 20.12 -4.08 1.89
CA ILE A 260 20.59 -3.64 3.20
C ILE A 260 19.47 -2.92 3.92
N ALA A 261 19.07 -3.44 5.08
CA ALA A 261 18.17 -2.77 5.99
C ALA A 261 18.95 -1.76 6.83
N LEU A 262 18.47 -0.51 6.88
CA LEU A 262 19.05 0.55 7.68
C LEU A 262 17.94 1.35 8.35
N GLY A 263 18.00 1.51 9.66
CA GLY A 263 17.11 2.34 10.44
C GLY A 263 17.87 3.38 11.23
N ALA A 264 17.35 4.59 11.33
CA ALA A 264 17.84 5.63 12.21
C ALA A 264 16.67 6.52 12.67
N GLY A 265 16.81 7.10 13.85
CA GLY A 265 15.79 7.97 14.43
C GLY A 265 15.84 7.97 15.95
N LEU A 266 14.85 8.58 16.57
CA LEU A 266 14.65 8.51 18.02
C LEU A 266 13.19 8.77 18.39
N GLY A 267 12.69 8.02 19.37
CA GLY A 267 11.31 8.16 19.86
C GLY A 267 10.97 9.59 20.26
N GLY A 268 9.79 10.07 19.84
CA GLY A 268 9.29 11.41 20.17
C GLY A 268 9.95 12.59 19.45
N TYR A 269 10.91 12.36 18.56
CA TYR A 269 11.62 13.46 17.89
C TYR A 269 10.73 14.14 16.83
N SER A 270 10.79 15.48 16.85
CA SER A 270 10.22 16.33 15.80
C SER A 270 11.04 16.26 14.50
N VAL A 271 10.48 16.74 13.39
CA VAL A 271 11.23 16.88 12.11
C VAL A 271 12.53 17.66 12.34
N ALA A 272 12.46 18.77 13.06
CA ALA A 272 13.62 19.61 13.36
C ALA A 272 14.75 18.83 14.05
N GLN A 273 14.41 17.97 14.99
CA GLN A 273 15.40 17.15 15.71
C GLN A 273 16.02 16.04 14.84
N LEU A 274 15.34 15.68 13.74
CA LEU A 274 15.77 14.66 12.78
C LEU A 274 16.55 15.25 11.58
N MET A 275 16.64 16.58 11.47
CA MET A 275 17.42 17.27 10.43
C MET A 275 18.89 17.43 10.82
N ASP A 276 19.74 17.86 9.88
CA ASP A 276 21.13 18.20 10.18
C ASP A 276 21.24 19.52 10.94
N LYS A 277 21.57 19.44 12.21
CA LYS A 277 21.69 20.60 13.10
C LYS A 277 22.70 21.66 12.62
N ALA A 278 23.72 21.27 11.88
CA ALA A 278 24.74 22.19 11.43
C ALA A 278 24.26 23.18 10.36
N ARG A 279 23.09 22.93 9.75
CA ARG A 279 22.56 23.74 8.64
C ARG A 279 21.59 24.84 9.08
N TYR A 280 21.20 24.90 10.35
CA TYR A 280 20.11 25.78 10.80
C TYR A 280 20.53 26.64 12.01
N VAL A 281 20.39 27.93 11.93
CA VAL A 281 21.15 28.83 12.79
C VAL A 281 20.34 29.87 13.57
N ASP A 282 19.13 30.34 13.22
CA ASP A 282 18.53 31.45 13.97
C ASP A 282 17.00 31.60 13.87
N VAL A 283 16.37 31.89 15.02
CA VAL A 283 14.93 32.15 15.18
C VAL A 283 14.49 33.51 14.60
N ASN A 284 15.39 34.50 14.61
CA ASN A 284 15.06 35.87 14.20
C ASN A 284 14.99 36.05 12.69
N THR A 285 15.57 35.13 11.93
CA THR A 285 15.63 35.16 10.47
C THR A 285 14.55 34.37 9.79
N ASN A 286 13.63 33.73 10.55
CA ASN A 286 12.67 32.76 10.03
C ASN A 286 13.28 31.47 9.51
N GLU A 287 14.53 31.21 9.80
CA GLU A 287 15.25 29.97 9.57
C GLU A 287 15.03 29.02 10.74
N PHE A 288 15.30 27.72 10.53
CA PHE A 288 15.12 26.71 11.55
C PHE A 288 16.11 26.95 12.72
N TYR A 289 15.62 26.91 13.96
CA TYR A 289 16.45 27.01 15.15
C TYR A 289 16.55 25.67 15.86
N PHE A 290 17.76 25.31 16.21
CA PHE A 290 18.01 24.15 17.06
C PHE A 290 18.55 24.60 18.41
N PRO A 291 17.79 24.51 19.50
CA PRO A 291 18.37 24.55 20.82
C PRO A 291 19.35 23.38 20.95
N ASN A 292 20.29 23.51 21.83
CA ASN A 292 21.38 22.55 22.06
C ASN A 292 20.84 21.25 22.69
N LEU A 293 20.04 20.51 21.89
CA LEU A 293 19.31 19.31 22.25
C LEU A 293 20.20 18.10 22.07
N SER A 294 20.40 17.36 23.09
CA SER A 294 21.04 16.06 23.22
C SER A 294 22.31 15.79 22.35
N THR A 295 23.19 14.97 22.85
CA THR A 295 24.38 14.47 22.15
C THR A 295 24.05 13.48 21.02
N TYR A 296 22.80 13.02 20.89
CA TYR A 296 22.36 12.07 19.86
C TYR A 296 21.87 12.81 18.63
N GLU A 297 22.49 12.56 17.49
CA GLU A 297 22.19 13.18 16.21
C GLU A 297 21.84 12.10 15.18
N PRO A 298 20.53 11.75 15.01
CA PRO A 298 20.12 10.69 14.11
C PRO A 298 20.61 10.90 12.67
N TYR A 299 20.58 12.13 12.17
CA TYR A 299 21.03 12.47 10.81
C TYR A 299 22.52 12.14 10.59
N LYS A 300 23.39 12.55 11.50
CA LYS A 300 24.82 12.23 11.41
C LYS A 300 25.08 10.72 11.49
N ASN A 301 24.34 10.02 12.33
CA ASN A 301 24.46 8.57 12.46
C ASN A 301 24.02 7.84 11.19
N LEU A 302 22.93 8.29 10.57
CA LEU A 302 22.46 7.77 9.27
C LEU A 302 23.56 7.89 8.22
N PHE A 303 24.12 9.09 8.05
CA PHE A 303 25.15 9.33 7.04
C PHE A 303 26.50 8.68 7.40
N ALA A 304 26.84 8.50 8.67
CA ALA A 304 27.98 7.70 9.07
C ALA A 304 27.84 6.23 8.64
N ALA A 305 26.63 5.66 8.80
CA ALA A 305 26.33 4.30 8.34
C ALA A 305 26.41 4.19 6.81
N LEU A 306 25.81 5.12 6.08
CA LEU A 306 25.84 5.15 4.61
C LEU A 306 27.26 5.27 4.07
N LYS A 307 28.07 6.16 4.62
CA LYS A 307 29.52 6.28 4.27
C LYS A 307 30.25 4.96 4.49
N ARG A 308 29.97 4.27 5.59
CA ARG A 308 30.61 2.98 5.86
C ARG A 308 30.19 1.89 4.86
N ILE A 309 28.91 1.82 4.51
CA ILE A 309 28.42 0.90 3.48
C ILE A 309 29.09 1.21 2.14
N LYS A 310 29.22 2.50 1.78
CA LYS A 310 29.94 2.94 0.57
C LYS A 310 31.40 2.46 0.55
N GLN A 311 32.14 2.64 1.65
CA GLN A 311 33.51 2.15 1.77
C GLN A 311 33.63 0.64 1.58
N ILE A 312 32.67 -0.14 2.13
CA ILE A 312 32.65 -1.59 1.95
C ILE A 312 32.38 -1.93 0.49
N ALA A 313 31.38 -1.31 -0.14
CA ALA A 313 31.05 -1.52 -1.55
C ALA A 313 32.25 -1.18 -2.45
N ASP A 314 32.92 -0.04 -2.23
CA ASP A 314 34.10 0.38 -2.99
C ASP A 314 35.26 -0.61 -2.85
N SER A 315 35.50 -1.14 -1.66
CA SER A 315 36.54 -2.14 -1.45
C SER A 315 36.29 -3.46 -2.20
N GLU A 316 35.03 -3.74 -2.53
CA GLU A 316 34.61 -4.89 -3.33
C GLU A 316 34.43 -4.54 -4.83
N ASN A 317 34.72 -3.29 -5.25
CA ASN A 317 34.43 -2.77 -6.59
C ASN A 317 32.94 -2.89 -6.95
N LYS A 318 32.05 -2.56 -6.02
CA LYS A 318 30.59 -2.64 -6.13
C LYS A 318 29.95 -1.25 -6.05
N THR A 319 28.81 -1.11 -6.71
CA THR A 319 27.95 0.06 -6.60
C THR A 319 27.04 -0.04 -5.37
N CYS A 320 26.75 1.09 -4.73
CA CYS A 320 25.73 1.12 -3.68
C CYS A 320 24.87 2.39 -3.80
N GLY A 321 23.63 2.29 -3.36
CA GLY A 321 22.72 3.43 -3.33
C GLY A 321 21.46 3.14 -2.50
N VAL A 322 20.84 4.23 -2.06
CA VAL A 322 19.56 4.22 -1.35
C VAL A 322 18.46 4.16 -2.40
N ILE A 323 17.63 3.12 -2.35
CA ILE A 323 16.53 2.93 -3.28
C ILE A 323 15.18 3.42 -2.72
N ALA A 324 15.03 3.36 -1.39
CA ALA A 324 13.82 3.79 -0.70
C ALA A 324 14.16 4.50 0.61
N PHE A 325 13.54 5.64 0.83
CA PHE A 325 13.59 6.41 2.07
C PHE A 325 12.19 6.45 2.69
N VAL A 326 12.00 5.71 3.77
CA VAL A 326 10.72 5.55 4.44
C VAL A 326 10.68 6.52 5.63
N TRP A 327 9.89 7.58 5.49
CA TRP A 327 9.72 8.61 6.49
C TRP A 327 8.57 8.26 7.43
N ILE A 328 8.90 7.87 8.67
CA ILE A 328 7.94 7.45 9.71
C ILE A 328 8.02 8.44 10.87
N GLN A 329 7.34 9.57 10.72
CA GLN A 329 7.34 10.67 11.68
C GLN A 329 6.05 11.49 11.54
N GLY A 330 5.64 12.13 12.60
CA GLY A 330 4.54 13.09 12.61
C GLY A 330 3.93 13.28 13.99
N GLU A 331 3.87 12.24 14.82
CA GLU A 331 3.28 12.30 16.16
C GLU A 331 4.00 13.32 17.06
N GLY A 332 5.34 13.40 16.97
CA GLY A 332 6.14 14.38 17.71
C GLY A 332 5.89 15.84 17.30
N ASP A 333 5.31 16.06 16.13
CA ASP A 333 4.96 17.39 15.61
C ASP A 333 3.46 17.69 15.62
N ALA A 334 2.61 16.70 15.93
CA ALA A 334 1.16 16.83 15.85
C ALA A 334 0.53 17.57 17.03
N TRP A 335 1.25 17.62 18.16
CA TRP A 335 0.77 18.27 19.39
C TRP A 335 1.06 19.76 19.39
N GLY A 336 0.05 20.55 19.72
CA GLY A 336 0.18 21.99 19.90
C GLY A 336 -1.03 22.77 19.37
N ASP A 337 -0.90 24.08 19.39
CA ASP A 337 -1.91 25.05 18.98
C ASP A 337 -1.60 25.70 17.60
N GLY A 338 -0.69 25.13 16.85
CA GLY A 338 -0.18 25.67 15.58
C GLY A 338 0.93 26.73 15.74
N ASN A 339 1.29 27.11 16.96
CA ASN A 339 2.32 28.10 17.20
C ASN A 339 3.70 27.47 17.48
N PHE A 340 4.36 27.02 16.44
CA PHE A 340 5.68 26.35 16.51
C PHE A 340 6.82 27.24 17.04
N LYS A 341 6.61 28.57 17.11
CA LYS A 341 7.65 29.51 17.60
C LYS A 341 7.80 29.51 19.12
N THR A 342 6.84 28.95 19.84
CA THR A 342 6.85 28.90 21.32
C THR A 342 7.57 27.68 21.87
N ASP A 343 7.70 26.60 21.10
CA ASP A 343 8.42 25.40 21.51
C ASP A 343 9.93 25.50 21.18
N THR A 344 10.69 25.99 22.12
CA THR A 344 12.16 26.07 22.01
C THR A 344 12.86 24.79 22.50
N THR A 345 12.12 23.81 23.01
CA THR A 345 12.68 22.59 23.59
C THR A 345 12.80 21.47 22.56
N THR A 346 11.70 21.14 21.91
CA THR A 346 11.64 20.09 20.88
C THR A 346 11.67 20.65 19.47
N CYS A 347 11.46 21.95 19.31
CA CYS A 347 11.27 22.62 18.02
C CYS A 347 10.19 21.97 17.16
N SER A 348 9.14 21.45 17.81
CA SER A 348 8.00 20.83 17.16
C SER A 348 7.30 21.81 16.23
N CYS A 349 6.65 21.32 15.17
CA CYS A 349 5.75 22.09 14.33
C CYS A 349 4.45 22.49 15.05
N ALA A 350 4.21 21.97 16.26
CA ALA A 350 3.02 22.27 17.09
C ALA A 350 1.68 22.08 16.34
N GLY A 351 1.60 21.11 15.47
CA GLY A 351 0.42 20.86 14.62
C GLY A 351 0.30 21.78 13.39
N ASN A 352 1.29 22.63 13.12
CA ASN A 352 1.26 23.55 11.98
C ASN A 352 1.59 22.81 10.67
N LYS A 353 0.63 22.77 9.75
CA LYS A 353 0.70 22.12 8.45
C LYS A 353 1.84 22.64 7.58
N ASP A 354 1.88 23.95 7.37
CA ASP A 354 2.80 24.60 6.43
C ASP A 354 4.26 24.45 6.90
N GLU A 355 4.47 24.57 8.21
CA GLU A 355 5.80 24.42 8.79
C GLU A 355 6.28 22.98 8.69
N TRP A 356 5.42 21.97 8.92
CA TRP A 356 5.77 20.56 8.71
C TRP A 356 6.14 20.28 7.25
N LEU A 357 5.32 20.73 6.30
CA LEU A 357 5.59 20.60 4.85
C LEU A 357 6.93 21.23 4.46
N LYS A 358 7.19 22.43 4.94
CA LYS A 358 8.45 23.15 4.69
C LYS A 358 9.66 22.35 5.18
N ARG A 359 9.59 21.83 6.41
CA ARG A 359 10.70 21.07 7.01
C ARG A 359 10.94 19.74 6.32
N VAL A 360 9.90 19.00 6.00
CA VAL A 360 10.06 17.70 5.30
C VAL A 360 10.62 17.88 3.91
N LYS A 361 10.15 18.89 3.16
CA LYS A 361 10.71 19.22 1.83
C LYS A 361 12.19 19.62 1.93
N GLN A 362 12.56 20.37 2.98
CA GLN A 362 13.95 20.71 3.19
C GLN A 362 14.81 19.48 3.57
N LEU A 363 14.30 18.62 4.45
CA LEU A 363 14.97 17.36 4.78
C LEU A 363 15.17 16.48 3.54
N HIS A 364 14.16 16.39 2.66
CA HIS A 364 14.30 15.65 1.40
C HIS A 364 15.45 16.20 0.55
N LYS A 365 15.50 17.51 0.40
CA LYS A 365 16.59 18.18 -0.34
C LYS A 365 17.96 17.90 0.30
N ASP A 366 18.07 18.04 1.63
CA ASP A 366 19.32 17.82 2.35
C ASP A 366 19.81 16.38 2.20
N VAL A 367 18.89 15.41 2.28
CA VAL A 367 19.20 13.99 2.06
C VAL A 367 19.69 13.76 0.64
N ALA A 368 19.05 14.32 -0.37
CA ALA A 368 19.48 14.19 -1.77
C ALA A 368 20.89 14.78 -2.00
N ASP A 369 21.14 15.97 -1.49
CA ASP A 369 22.44 16.64 -1.58
C ASP A 369 23.57 15.83 -0.90
N ASP A 370 23.27 15.24 0.27
CA ASP A 370 24.24 14.44 1.01
C ASP A 370 24.44 13.04 0.42
N LEU A 371 23.41 12.43 -0.18
CA LEU A 371 23.57 11.19 -0.93
C LEU A 371 24.47 11.40 -2.15
N ASN A 372 24.30 12.50 -2.87
CA ASN A 372 25.21 12.87 -3.95
C ASN A 372 26.65 13.06 -3.43
N THR A 373 26.81 13.88 -2.39
CA THR A 373 28.13 14.19 -1.83
C THR A 373 28.87 12.96 -1.31
N HIS A 374 28.17 12.04 -0.65
CA HIS A 374 28.81 10.95 0.11
C HIS A 374 28.78 9.58 -0.58
N LEU A 375 27.79 9.34 -1.44
CA LEU A 375 27.64 8.08 -2.17
C LEU A 375 27.90 8.25 -3.66
N GLY A 376 27.91 9.48 -4.17
CA GLY A 376 27.90 9.76 -5.61
C GLY A 376 26.56 9.40 -6.25
N GLN A 377 25.49 9.40 -5.45
CA GLN A 377 24.13 9.12 -5.92
C GLN A 377 23.45 10.44 -6.31
N ASP A 378 23.33 10.67 -7.61
CA ASP A 378 22.72 11.87 -8.21
C ASP A 378 21.21 11.78 -8.37
N VAL A 379 20.64 10.59 -8.17
CA VAL A 379 19.21 10.32 -8.26
C VAL A 379 18.62 10.11 -6.85
N SER A 380 17.57 10.85 -6.52
CA SER A 380 16.91 10.74 -5.23
C SER A 380 16.31 9.35 -5.02
N PRO A 381 16.31 8.79 -3.80
CA PRO A 381 15.51 7.61 -3.49
C PRO A 381 14.02 7.93 -3.58
N ALA A 382 13.19 6.91 -3.75
CA ALA A 382 11.74 7.06 -3.59
C ALA A 382 11.42 7.37 -2.12
N TRP A 383 10.62 8.41 -1.88
CA TRP A 383 10.20 8.83 -0.54
C TRP A 383 8.80 8.32 -0.20
N PHE A 384 8.69 7.54 0.86
CA PHE A 384 7.45 6.96 1.33
C PHE A 384 7.03 7.61 2.63
N ILE A 385 5.81 8.15 2.67
CA ILE A 385 5.28 8.94 3.78
C ILE A 385 4.32 8.12 4.62
N HIS A 386 4.64 7.99 5.90
CA HIS A 386 3.74 7.48 6.93
C HIS A 386 2.65 8.51 7.24
N ASN A 387 1.43 8.04 7.38
CA ASN A 387 0.34 8.84 7.95
C ASN A 387 0.24 8.56 9.44
N ILE A 388 0.35 9.62 10.25
CA ILE A 388 0.15 9.50 11.69
C ILE A 388 -1.22 8.92 11.99
N GLN A 389 -1.27 8.07 13.00
CA GLN A 389 -2.50 7.42 13.40
C GLN A 389 -2.98 7.99 14.73
N GLY A 390 -4.27 8.15 14.79
CA GLY A 390 -4.99 8.92 15.75
C GLY A 390 -4.95 8.57 17.22
N GLY A 391 -4.06 7.68 17.72
CA GLY A 391 -4.08 7.25 19.12
C GLY A 391 -3.79 8.31 20.15
N PHE A 392 -3.03 9.27 19.75
CA PHE A 392 -2.61 10.35 20.62
C PHE A 392 -3.01 11.73 20.10
N ILE A 393 -3.77 11.78 19.01
CA ILE A 393 -4.20 13.03 18.42
C ILE A 393 -5.71 13.18 18.66
N PRO A 394 -6.13 13.91 19.68
CA PRO A 394 -7.56 14.03 20.03
C PRO A 394 -8.36 14.84 18.99
N LYS A 395 -7.71 15.40 17.98
CA LYS A 395 -8.30 16.17 16.89
C LYS A 395 -7.51 15.94 15.61
N TYR A 396 -8.17 16.16 14.46
CA TYR A 396 -7.47 16.25 13.18
C TYR A 396 -6.30 17.25 13.30
N SER A 397 -5.12 16.77 12.97
CA SER A 397 -3.90 17.54 13.11
C SER A 397 -3.48 18.11 11.76
N GLY A 398 -3.00 19.35 11.73
CA GLY A 398 -2.41 19.93 10.52
C GLY A 398 -1.25 19.09 9.96
N VAL A 399 -0.57 18.29 10.81
CA VAL A 399 0.44 17.33 10.36
C VAL A 399 -0.18 16.20 9.53
N LEU A 400 -1.31 15.63 9.93
CA LEU A 400 -2.00 14.63 9.14
C LEU A 400 -2.49 15.20 7.80
N GLU A 401 -3.01 16.43 7.81
CA GLU A 401 -3.38 17.15 6.59
C GLU A 401 -2.16 17.35 5.68
N ALA A 402 -1.02 17.75 6.25
CA ALA A 402 0.24 17.89 5.52
C ALA A 402 0.70 16.56 4.89
N GLN A 403 0.60 15.47 5.62
CA GLN A 403 0.94 14.14 5.12
C GLN A 403 0.00 13.67 4.00
N THR A 404 -1.26 14.03 4.06
CA THR A 404 -2.23 13.75 3.00
C THR A 404 -1.98 14.61 1.76
N GLU A 405 -1.58 15.87 1.95
CA GLU A 405 -1.28 16.79 0.85
C GLU A 405 0.04 16.46 0.15
N ILE A 406 1.10 16.14 0.91
CA ILE A 406 2.43 15.95 0.31
C ILE A 406 2.47 14.74 -0.65
N ILE A 407 1.66 13.72 -0.42
CA ILE A 407 1.56 12.55 -1.29
C ILE A 407 0.76 12.80 -2.58
N ASP A 408 0.19 13.97 -2.78
CA ASP A 408 -0.30 14.41 -4.09
C ASP A 408 0.81 14.94 -4.98
N ASN A 409 2.00 15.17 -4.40
CA ASN A 409 3.19 15.51 -5.15
C ASN A 409 3.90 14.21 -5.60
N ILE A 410 4.22 14.13 -6.87
CA ILE A 410 4.87 13.03 -7.58
C ILE A 410 6.20 12.54 -6.96
N GLU A 411 6.84 13.31 -6.08
CA GLU A 411 8.07 12.93 -5.40
C GLU A 411 7.85 12.10 -4.13
N TYR A 412 6.60 11.98 -3.67
CA TYR A 412 6.26 11.33 -2.41
C TYR A 412 5.15 10.30 -2.60
N PHE A 413 5.28 9.18 -1.92
CA PHE A 413 4.39 8.06 -2.05
C PHE A 413 3.73 7.72 -0.72
N SER A 414 2.46 7.37 -0.75
CA SER A 414 1.73 6.95 0.43
C SER A 414 2.13 5.55 0.89
N LEU A 415 2.10 5.35 2.21
CA LEU A 415 2.11 4.02 2.82
C LEU A 415 0.70 3.61 3.21
N ASN A 416 0.47 2.30 3.30
CA ASN A 416 -0.71 1.78 3.99
C ASN A 416 -0.67 2.21 5.46
N PRO A 417 -1.82 2.61 6.05
CA PRO A 417 -1.85 3.11 7.41
C PRO A 417 -1.54 1.99 8.42
N ALA A 418 -0.73 2.31 9.41
CA ALA A 418 -0.34 1.34 10.42
C ALA A 418 -1.44 1.03 11.45
N TYR A 419 -2.51 1.84 11.52
CA TYR A 419 -3.63 1.61 12.46
C TYR A 419 -4.33 0.26 12.29
N GLN A 420 -4.21 -0.36 11.13
CA GLN A 420 -4.76 -1.69 10.85
C GLN A 420 -3.99 -2.83 11.54
N LEU A 421 -2.82 -2.54 12.08
CA LEU A 421 -1.90 -3.55 12.59
C LEU A 421 -2.01 -3.71 14.10
N PRO A 422 -1.68 -4.90 14.64
CA PRO A 422 -1.65 -5.11 16.08
C PRO A 422 -0.74 -4.12 16.79
N ASN A 423 -1.24 -3.52 17.88
CA ASN A 423 -0.54 -2.50 18.65
C ASN A 423 -0.57 -2.80 20.16
N LEU A 424 0.23 -2.03 20.92
CA LEU A 424 0.45 -2.18 22.36
C LEU A 424 -0.55 -1.38 23.23
N LYS A 425 -1.76 -1.12 22.77
CA LYS A 425 -2.75 -0.20 23.36
C LYS A 425 -2.36 1.28 23.29
N ASP A 426 -1.38 1.60 22.50
CA ASP A 426 -0.95 2.96 22.16
C ASP A 426 -0.62 3.03 20.67
N GLN A 427 0.09 4.06 20.20
CA GLN A 427 0.51 4.14 18.80
C GLN A 427 1.57 3.10 18.40
N HIS A 428 2.23 2.45 19.35
CA HIS A 428 3.30 1.50 19.06
C HIS A 428 2.75 0.14 18.69
N LEU A 429 3.40 -0.50 17.74
CA LEU A 429 2.98 -1.79 17.22
C LEU A 429 3.55 -2.94 18.04
N THR A 430 2.89 -4.09 17.99
CA THR A 430 3.47 -5.34 18.47
C THR A 430 4.58 -5.81 17.52
N GLY A 431 5.31 -6.86 17.85
CA GLY A 431 6.35 -7.41 16.97
C GLY A 431 5.80 -7.88 15.63
N ASN A 432 4.67 -8.58 15.62
CA ASN A 432 3.96 -8.91 14.38
C ASN A 432 3.51 -7.65 13.65
N GLY A 433 3.02 -6.64 14.38
CA GLY A 433 2.64 -5.36 13.81
C GLY A 433 3.78 -4.69 13.06
N TYR A 434 4.98 -4.61 13.64
CA TYR A 434 6.15 -4.04 12.96
C TYR A 434 6.62 -4.87 11.77
N ARG A 435 6.56 -6.20 11.85
CA ARG A 435 6.85 -7.07 10.71
C ARG A 435 5.95 -6.78 9.54
N TRP A 436 4.64 -6.79 9.76
CA TRP A 436 3.68 -6.54 8.69
C TRP A 436 3.68 -5.10 8.22
N TYR A 437 4.00 -4.14 9.11
CA TYR A 437 4.21 -2.77 8.68
C TYR A 437 5.37 -2.67 7.67
N GLY A 438 6.49 -3.33 7.96
CA GLY A 438 7.59 -3.43 7.00
C GLY A 438 7.19 -4.12 5.70
N GLU A 439 6.30 -5.12 5.74
CA GLU A 439 5.81 -5.78 4.53
C GLU A 439 4.83 -4.89 3.73
N LEU A 440 3.98 -4.11 4.39
CA LEU A 440 3.14 -3.11 3.72
C LEU A 440 4.00 -2.00 3.08
N ILE A 441 5.07 -1.60 3.75
CA ILE A 441 6.09 -0.72 3.18
C ILE A 441 6.74 -1.36 1.95
N ALA A 442 7.12 -2.65 2.03
CA ALA A 442 7.66 -3.38 0.89
C ALA A 442 6.68 -3.40 -0.29
N LYS A 443 5.39 -3.61 -0.03
CA LYS A 443 4.35 -3.56 -1.06
C LYS A 443 4.34 -2.22 -1.80
N SER A 444 4.36 -1.10 -1.06
CA SER A 444 4.43 0.24 -1.66
C SER A 444 5.74 0.46 -2.44
N ILE A 445 6.87 0.01 -1.91
CA ILE A 445 8.16 0.10 -2.60
C ILE A 445 8.14 -0.72 -3.90
N ILE A 446 7.61 -1.92 -3.87
CA ILE A 446 7.47 -2.79 -5.04
C ILE A 446 6.56 -2.15 -6.08
N ASP A 447 5.42 -1.61 -5.69
CA ASP A 447 4.51 -0.91 -6.59
C ASP A 447 5.24 0.20 -7.35
N VAL A 448 5.99 1.04 -6.63
CA VAL A 448 6.71 2.18 -7.22
C VAL A 448 7.94 1.72 -8.01
N LEU A 449 8.85 0.96 -7.38
CA LEU A 449 10.17 0.68 -7.94
C LEU A 449 10.18 -0.45 -8.97
N LEU A 450 9.25 -1.39 -8.90
CA LEU A 450 9.21 -2.53 -9.80
C LEU A 450 8.08 -2.45 -10.81
N TYR A 451 6.92 -1.95 -10.40
CA TYR A 451 5.75 -1.91 -11.29
C TYR A 451 5.49 -0.55 -11.88
N ASN A 452 6.16 0.48 -11.37
CA ASN A 452 5.98 1.85 -11.81
C ASN A 452 4.52 2.32 -11.74
N ILE A 453 3.86 1.99 -10.64
CA ILE A 453 2.48 2.36 -10.34
C ILE A 453 2.40 3.04 -8.98
N GLU A 454 1.32 3.80 -8.77
CA GLU A 454 0.98 4.35 -7.46
C GLU A 454 0.84 3.22 -6.42
N PRO A 455 1.28 3.45 -5.18
CA PRO A 455 1.09 2.48 -4.11
C PRO A 455 -0.38 2.05 -3.97
N HIS A 456 -0.60 0.76 -3.75
CA HIS A 456 -1.91 0.21 -3.47
C HIS A 456 -2.39 0.65 -2.09
N VAL A 457 -3.04 1.83 -2.03
CA VAL A 457 -3.62 2.42 -0.82
C VAL A 457 -5.01 2.94 -1.14
N VAL A 458 -6.00 2.68 -0.30
CA VAL A 458 -7.33 3.27 -0.48
C VAL A 458 -7.28 4.73 -0.07
N ARG A 459 -7.69 5.63 -0.97
CA ARG A 459 -7.62 7.09 -0.76
C ARG A 459 -8.97 7.74 -1.02
N PHE A 460 -9.41 8.60 -0.11
CA PHE A 460 -10.54 9.49 -0.35
C PHE A 460 -10.25 10.44 -1.53
N LYS A 461 -11.26 10.67 -2.36
CA LYS A 461 -11.17 11.56 -3.53
C LYS A 461 -12.10 12.75 -3.45
N SER A 462 -13.37 12.52 -3.13
CA SER A 462 -14.35 13.59 -3.04
C SER A 462 -15.58 13.16 -2.26
N ALA A 463 -16.37 14.13 -1.82
CA ALA A 463 -17.67 13.92 -1.20
C ALA A 463 -18.69 14.93 -1.69
N HIS A 464 -19.94 14.54 -1.67
CA HIS A 464 -21.06 15.46 -1.89
C HIS A 464 -22.29 15.06 -1.09
N ILE A 465 -23.07 16.06 -0.69
CA ILE A 465 -24.38 15.83 -0.09
C ILE A 465 -25.36 15.49 -1.23
N MET A 466 -26.09 14.40 -1.08
CA MET A 466 -27.05 13.96 -2.07
C MET A 466 -28.32 14.83 -2.06
N TYR A 467 -29.13 14.73 -3.12
CA TYR A 467 -30.35 15.54 -3.29
C TYR A 467 -31.35 15.41 -2.13
N ASP A 468 -31.40 14.24 -1.48
CA ASP A 468 -32.27 13.96 -0.33
C ASP A 468 -31.88 14.75 0.93
N LYS A 469 -30.72 15.43 0.91
CA LYS A 469 -30.12 16.15 2.03
C LYS A 469 -29.96 15.33 3.32
N LYS A 470 -30.06 14.02 3.21
CA LYS A 470 -29.89 13.04 4.31
C LYS A 470 -28.80 12.03 4.03
N SER A 471 -28.12 12.15 2.89
CA SER A 471 -27.12 11.21 2.48
C SER A 471 -25.87 11.95 1.99
N ILE A 472 -24.70 11.40 2.34
CA ILE A 472 -23.41 11.88 1.90
C ILE A 472 -22.77 10.75 1.09
N CYS A 473 -22.43 11.02 -0.17
CA CYS A 473 -21.69 10.07 -0.99
C CYS A 473 -20.21 10.42 -0.97
N LEU A 474 -19.38 9.45 -0.59
CA LEU A 474 -17.92 9.56 -0.50
C LEU A 474 -17.31 8.69 -1.58
N TYR A 475 -16.46 9.24 -2.43
CA TYR A 475 -15.74 8.52 -3.48
C TYR A 475 -14.29 8.25 -3.10
N PHE A 476 -13.81 7.07 -3.49
CA PHE A 476 -12.46 6.60 -3.18
C PHE A 476 -11.72 6.11 -4.41
N SER A 477 -10.41 6.26 -4.41
CA SER A 477 -9.51 5.46 -5.24
C SER A 477 -9.31 4.12 -4.53
N VAL A 478 -9.70 3.03 -5.20
CA VAL A 478 -9.68 1.68 -4.63
C VAL A 478 -8.80 0.80 -5.50
N PRO A 479 -7.61 0.40 -5.03
CA PRO A 479 -6.69 -0.38 -5.84
C PRO A 479 -7.25 -1.74 -6.26
N VAL A 480 -7.95 -2.43 -5.36
CA VAL A 480 -8.56 -3.74 -5.59
C VAL A 480 -10.04 -3.70 -5.18
N PRO A 481 -10.95 -3.24 -6.07
CA PRO A 481 -12.38 -3.18 -5.74
C PRO A 481 -12.98 -4.58 -5.48
N PRO A 482 -14.09 -4.67 -4.74
CA PRO A 482 -14.81 -3.58 -4.07
C PRO A 482 -14.18 -3.15 -2.74
N LEU A 483 -14.61 -1.98 -2.24
CA LEU A 483 -14.43 -1.64 -0.84
C LEU A 483 -15.18 -2.64 0.05
N LYS A 484 -14.64 -2.89 1.22
CA LYS A 484 -15.27 -3.73 2.24
C LYS A 484 -15.07 -3.17 3.64
N HIS A 485 -15.96 -3.52 4.54
CA HIS A 485 -15.73 -3.45 5.97
C HIS A 485 -14.94 -4.67 6.39
N ASP A 486 -13.81 -4.46 7.03
CA ASP A 486 -12.97 -5.53 7.55
C ASP A 486 -12.39 -5.14 8.90
N LYS A 487 -12.68 -5.94 9.90
CA LYS A 487 -12.10 -5.78 11.23
C LYS A 487 -10.62 -6.18 11.22
N GLY A 488 -10.24 -7.12 10.39
CA GLY A 488 -8.91 -7.71 10.41
C GLY A 488 -8.56 -8.23 11.80
N LEU A 489 -7.47 -7.72 12.37
CA LEU A 489 -7.08 -7.94 13.76
C LEU A 489 -7.46 -6.76 14.67
N GLN A 490 -8.25 -5.82 14.16
CA GLN A 490 -8.70 -4.64 14.91
C GLN A 490 -10.04 -4.88 15.60
N ALA A 491 -10.38 -3.94 16.49
CA ALA A 491 -11.73 -3.84 16.99
C ALA A 491 -12.69 -3.29 15.93
N ASP A 492 -13.96 -3.62 16.06
CA ASP A 492 -15.04 -3.01 15.28
C ASP A 492 -15.22 -1.55 15.74
N MET A 493 -14.93 -0.61 14.88
CA MET A 493 -15.00 0.80 15.19
C MET A 493 -16.42 1.32 15.04
N HIS A 494 -16.83 2.23 15.91
CA HIS A 494 -18.11 2.92 15.75
C HIS A 494 -18.17 3.59 14.36
N ASN A 495 -19.27 3.39 13.64
CA ASN A 495 -19.44 3.86 12.25
C ASN A 495 -18.26 3.52 11.33
N TYR A 496 -17.59 2.37 11.55
CA TYR A 496 -16.40 1.93 10.80
C TYR A 496 -15.24 2.95 10.79
N GLY A 497 -15.25 3.90 11.73
CA GLY A 497 -14.28 4.99 11.83
C GLY A 497 -14.72 6.31 11.18
N PHE A 498 -15.92 6.38 10.60
CA PHE A 498 -16.49 7.65 10.07
C PHE A 498 -17.12 8.49 11.17
N TYR A 499 -17.05 9.80 10.97
CA TYR A 499 -17.81 10.79 11.72
C TYR A 499 -18.22 11.94 10.80
N VAL A 500 -19.29 12.66 11.20
CA VAL A 500 -19.77 13.85 10.51
C VAL A 500 -20.00 14.93 11.55
N LYS A 501 -19.55 16.15 11.29
CA LYS A 501 -19.72 17.32 12.17
C LYS A 501 -20.37 18.47 11.44
N ASN A 502 -21.17 19.24 12.18
CA ASN A 502 -21.71 20.50 11.72
C ASN A 502 -20.67 21.64 11.79
N ALA A 503 -21.05 22.85 11.37
CA ALA A 503 -20.19 24.04 11.42
C ALA A 503 -19.72 24.42 12.83
N ASN A 504 -20.46 24.03 13.87
CA ASN A 504 -20.12 24.24 15.28
C ASN A 504 -19.25 23.14 15.87
N SER A 505 -18.83 22.17 15.05
CA SER A 505 -18.09 20.97 15.47
C SER A 505 -18.88 19.97 16.32
N ASP A 506 -20.23 20.06 16.35
CA ASP A 506 -21.07 19.05 16.99
C ASP A 506 -21.18 17.81 16.10
N ASP A 507 -21.17 16.64 16.71
CA ASP A 507 -21.32 15.38 15.99
C ASP A 507 -22.74 15.21 15.46
N LEU A 508 -22.88 14.85 14.19
CA LEU A 508 -24.12 14.48 13.54
C LEU A 508 -24.25 12.96 13.47
N GLU A 509 -25.42 12.44 13.81
CA GLU A 509 -25.65 11.01 13.90
C GLU A 509 -25.73 10.34 12.51
N ILE A 510 -24.86 9.35 12.28
CA ILE A 510 -24.90 8.45 11.13
C ILE A 510 -25.82 7.29 11.46
N SER A 511 -26.94 7.17 10.75
CA SER A 511 -27.94 6.10 10.98
C SER A 511 -27.62 4.80 10.26
N ASN A 512 -26.91 4.87 9.12
CA ASN A 512 -26.50 3.69 8.32
C ASN A 512 -25.31 4.01 7.42
N ILE A 513 -24.53 2.98 7.08
CA ILE A 513 -23.40 3.06 6.16
C ILE A 513 -23.56 1.98 5.10
N GLU A 514 -23.58 2.39 3.84
CA GLU A 514 -23.68 1.51 2.68
C GLU A 514 -22.36 1.53 1.91
N ILE A 515 -21.74 0.36 1.74
CA ILE A 515 -20.44 0.21 1.07
C ILE A 515 -20.65 -0.36 -0.31
N TYR A 516 -20.07 0.31 -1.32
CA TYR A 516 -20.11 -0.07 -2.71
C TYR A 516 -18.68 -0.28 -3.26
N SER A 517 -18.57 -0.51 -4.56
CA SER A 517 -17.28 -0.85 -5.17
C SER A 517 -16.16 0.17 -4.89
N ASN A 518 -16.46 1.47 -5.10
CA ASN A 518 -15.50 2.56 -4.95
C ASN A 518 -16.11 3.81 -4.30
N TYR A 519 -17.27 3.68 -3.68
CA TYR A 519 -17.91 4.75 -2.93
C TYR A 519 -18.66 4.22 -1.71
N ILE A 520 -18.90 5.10 -0.75
CA ILE A 520 -19.63 4.82 0.49
C ILE A 520 -20.72 5.88 0.63
N ILE A 521 -21.91 5.47 1.03
CA ILE A 521 -23.00 6.38 1.38
C ILE A 521 -23.18 6.35 2.90
N LEU A 522 -23.03 7.53 3.52
CA LEU A 522 -23.41 7.75 4.91
C LEU A 522 -24.86 8.27 4.94
N ARG A 523 -25.75 7.55 5.62
CA ARG A 523 -27.13 7.97 5.86
C ARG A 523 -27.19 8.68 7.19
N MET A 524 -27.69 9.92 7.20
CA MET A 524 -27.82 10.73 8.40
C MET A 524 -29.21 10.54 9.02
N SER A 525 -29.29 10.58 10.35
CA SER A 525 -30.59 10.57 11.06
C SER A 525 -31.41 11.80 10.70
N ASP A 526 -30.80 12.98 10.64
CA ASP A 526 -31.42 14.26 10.34
C ASP A 526 -31.00 14.84 9.00
N ALA A 527 -31.76 15.81 8.50
CA ALA A 527 -31.44 16.52 7.27
C ALA A 527 -30.23 17.46 7.47
N ILE A 528 -29.32 17.43 6.52
CA ILE A 528 -28.16 18.33 6.46
C ILE A 528 -28.64 19.69 5.95
N THR A 529 -28.44 20.74 6.75
CA THR A 529 -28.93 22.10 6.47
C THR A 529 -27.82 23.12 6.26
N GLU A 530 -26.57 22.71 6.44
CA GLU A 530 -25.39 23.57 6.30
C GLU A 530 -24.20 22.74 5.79
N SER A 531 -23.07 23.38 5.51
CA SER A 531 -21.83 22.71 5.21
C SER A 531 -21.35 21.89 6.41
N ILE A 532 -20.82 20.73 6.15
CA ILE A 532 -20.41 19.74 7.15
C ILE A 532 -18.95 19.33 6.98
N THR A 533 -18.37 18.82 8.04
CA THR A 533 -17.07 18.16 8.00
C THR A 533 -17.29 16.66 8.10
N VAL A 534 -16.73 15.90 7.16
CA VAL A 534 -16.70 14.43 7.19
C VAL A 534 -15.29 13.98 7.42
N GLY A 535 -15.09 13.09 8.39
CA GLY A 535 -13.78 12.52 8.70
C GLY A 535 -13.81 11.00 8.79
N TYR A 536 -12.63 10.40 8.62
CA TYR A 536 -12.42 8.97 8.75
C TYR A 536 -11.07 8.68 9.40
N ALA A 537 -11.08 7.78 10.39
CA ALA A 537 -9.89 7.25 11.07
C ALA A 537 -8.95 8.30 11.68
N THR A 538 -9.44 9.53 11.95
CA THR A 538 -8.66 10.60 12.57
C THR A 538 -8.81 10.63 14.09
N ASN A 539 -9.85 9.95 14.61
CA ASN A 539 -10.10 9.84 16.04
C ASN A 539 -9.84 8.41 16.51
N PHE A 540 -9.13 8.29 17.61
CA PHE A 540 -9.09 7.04 18.35
C PHE A 540 -10.38 6.86 19.09
N SER A 541 -11.09 5.81 18.80
CA SER A 541 -12.02 5.27 19.75
C SER A 541 -11.39 4.05 20.43
N THR A 542 -11.38 4.04 21.75
CA THR A 542 -11.22 2.80 22.49
C THR A 542 -12.34 1.89 22.06
N SER A 543 -12.02 0.64 21.71
CA SER A 543 -13.04 -0.33 21.34
C SER A 543 -14.05 -0.49 22.46
N LYS A 544 -15.31 -0.73 22.13
CA LYS A 544 -16.36 -1.03 23.10
C LYS A 544 -16.07 -2.27 23.95
N ASP A 545 -15.15 -3.13 23.51
CA ASP A 545 -14.98 -4.48 24.04
C ASP A 545 -13.70 -4.68 24.86
N ASP A 546 -13.03 -3.61 25.29
CA ASP A 546 -11.79 -3.69 26.10
C ASP A 546 -10.71 -4.64 25.53
N THR A 547 -10.75 -4.89 24.22
CA THR A 547 -9.73 -5.66 23.53
C THR A 547 -8.46 -4.82 23.41
N ASN A 548 -7.32 -5.48 23.46
CA ASN A 548 -5.99 -4.84 23.48
C ASN A 548 -5.57 -4.18 22.15
N ILE A 549 -6.50 -4.07 21.21
CA ILE A 549 -6.26 -3.52 19.88
C ILE A 549 -6.99 -2.20 19.76
N ILE A 550 -6.23 -1.14 19.52
CA ILE A 550 -6.76 0.19 19.27
C ILE A 550 -6.77 0.36 17.75
N GLY A 551 -7.94 0.58 17.17
CA GLY A 551 -8.12 0.83 15.75
C GLY A 551 -8.59 2.25 15.49
N ALA A 552 -8.54 2.70 14.27
CA ALA A 552 -9.05 4.00 13.85
C ALA A 552 -10.13 3.89 12.76
N GLY A 553 -10.09 2.85 11.94
CA GLY A 553 -11.07 2.61 10.88
C GLY A 553 -11.06 1.18 10.36
N ASN A 554 -12.15 0.75 9.73
CA ASN A 554 -12.36 -0.63 9.26
C ASN A 554 -12.63 -0.72 7.76
N ILE A 555 -12.31 0.32 6.99
CA ILE A 555 -12.53 0.32 5.53
C ILE A 555 -11.24 -0.05 4.81
N CYS A 556 -11.32 -1.08 3.98
CA CYS A 556 -10.23 -1.51 3.12
C CYS A 556 -10.75 -1.96 1.75
N ASP A 557 -9.83 -2.29 0.86
CA ASP A 557 -10.15 -2.92 -0.41
C ASP A 557 -10.27 -4.45 -0.28
N SER A 558 -10.48 -5.12 -1.40
CA SER A 558 -10.64 -6.58 -1.47
C SER A 558 -9.35 -7.32 -1.80
N SER A 559 -8.17 -6.72 -1.61
CA SER A 559 -6.91 -7.44 -1.73
C SER A 559 -6.83 -8.59 -0.73
N ASN A 560 -6.36 -9.73 -1.22
CA ASN A 560 -6.12 -10.94 -0.42
C ASN A 560 -4.62 -11.30 -0.39
N ASP A 561 -3.76 -10.31 -0.61
CA ASP A 561 -2.31 -10.51 -0.52
C ASP A 561 -1.94 -11.09 0.84
N LEU A 562 -1.05 -12.06 0.86
CA LEU A 562 -0.60 -12.69 2.10
C LEU A 562 0.81 -12.22 2.47
N SER A 563 1.02 -12.01 3.75
CA SER A 563 2.33 -11.64 4.30
C SER A 563 3.42 -12.67 3.96
N TYR A 564 4.64 -12.21 3.87
CA TYR A 564 5.82 -13.07 3.79
C TYR A 564 6.02 -13.83 5.10
N TYR A 565 5.97 -13.10 6.21
CA TYR A 565 6.08 -13.65 7.55
C TYR A 565 4.75 -14.18 8.07
N VAL A 566 4.82 -15.20 8.90
CA VAL A 566 3.65 -15.73 9.63
C VAL A 566 3.50 -15.05 10.98
N ASN A 567 2.32 -15.16 11.56
CA ASN A 567 2.08 -14.75 12.95
C ASN A 567 3.00 -15.54 13.89
N ALA A 568 3.77 -14.86 14.71
CA ALA A 568 4.59 -15.45 15.75
C ALA A 568 3.97 -15.23 17.14
N GLU A 569 4.37 -16.05 18.10
CA GLU A 569 4.15 -15.73 19.51
C GLU A 569 4.96 -14.48 19.87
N GLU A 570 4.37 -13.57 20.61
CA GLU A 570 4.99 -12.30 20.96
C GLU A 570 5.21 -12.18 22.45
N ALA A 571 6.41 -11.74 22.83
CA ALA A 571 6.66 -11.19 24.14
C ALA A 571 6.60 -9.66 24.02
N ALA A 572 5.51 -9.04 24.48
CA ALA A 572 5.50 -7.60 24.66
C ALA A 572 6.31 -7.24 25.90
N ILE A 573 7.30 -6.34 25.75
CA ILE A 573 7.98 -5.79 26.90
C ILE A 573 7.31 -4.47 27.26
N ASN A 574 6.52 -4.54 28.30
CA ASN A 574 6.36 -3.42 29.20
C ASN A 574 7.45 -3.59 30.27
N ASP A 575 8.25 -2.59 30.60
CA ASP A 575 9.36 -2.64 31.55
C ASP A 575 9.01 -3.24 32.93
N SER A 576 7.75 -3.42 33.21
CA SER A 576 7.25 -3.93 34.49
C SER A 576 6.51 -5.27 34.42
N ASN A 577 6.11 -5.78 33.24
CA ASN A 577 5.39 -7.05 33.10
C ASN A 577 5.41 -7.57 31.66
N PRO A 578 6.20 -8.58 31.33
CA PRO A 578 6.15 -9.19 30.02
C PRO A 578 4.79 -9.89 29.84
N VAL A 579 3.92 -9.33 29.03
CA VAL A 579 2.68 -9.97 28.64
C VAL A 579 2.94 -10.76 27.37
N GLN A 580 2.92 -12.06 27.46
CA GLN A 580 2.93 -12.92 26.30
C GLN A 580 1.62 -12.75 25.53
N TYR A 581 1.69 -12.18 24.35
CA TYR A 581 0.53 -12.01 23.47
C TYR A 581 0.50 -13.16 22.46
N VAL A 582 -0.54 -13.97 22.50
CA VAL A 582 -0.80 -14.99 21.49
C VAL A 582 -1.88 -14.45 20.56
N PRO A 583 -1.54 -14.14 19.28
CA PRO A 583 -2.52 -13.63 18.33
C PRO A 583 -3.68 -14.61 18.16
N LYS A 584 -4.90 -14.10 18.18
CA LYS A 584 -6.13 -14.91 18.08
C LYS A 584 -7.01 -14.39 16.94
N SER A 585 -7.70 -15.31 16.27
CA SER A 585 -8.78 -15.01 15.35
C SER A 585 -9.99 -14.42 16.07
N GLU A 586 -10.97 -13.89 15.32
CA GLU A 586 -12.27 -13.45 15.87
C GLU A 586 -12.99 -14.54 16.70
N LYS A 587 -12.73 -15.81 16.40
CA LYS A 587 -13.28 -16.95 17.15
C LYS A 587 -12.46 -17.32 18.39
N GLY A 588 -11.43 -16.54 18.72
CA GLY A 588 -10.54 -16.81 19.85
C GLY A 588 -9.52 -17.92 19.62
N GLU A 589 -9.42 -18.46 18.39
CA GLU A 589 -8.44 -19.48 18.03
C GLU A 589 -7.06 -18.86 17.78
N SER A 590 -5.98 -19.55 18.16
CA SER A 590 -4.62 -19.09 17.85
C SER A 590 -4.39 -18.99 16.34
N ILE A 591 -3.83 -17.87 15.90
CA ILE A 591 -3.40 -17.67 14.51
C ILE A 591 -1.88 -17.75 14.33
N VAL A 592 -1.16 -18.16 15.35
CA VAL A 592 0.29 -18.44 15.29
C VAL A 592 0.57 -19.41 14.14
N GLY A 593 1.57 -19.10 13.34
CA GLY A 593 1.93 -19.85 12.12
C GLY A 593 1.07 -19.55 10.89
N LYS A 594 0.00 -18.75 11.01
CA LYS A 594 -0.80 -18.31 9.86
C LYS A 594 -0.26 -17.00 9.29
N LYS A 595 -0.39 -16.82 7.99
CA LYS A 595 -0.07 -15.57 7.31
C LYS A 595 -1.13 -14.50 7.58
N TYR A 596 -0.72 -13.24 7.54
CA TYR A 596 -1.59 -12.08 7.63
C TYR A 596 -2.13 -11.73 6.23
N VAL A 597 -3.40 -11.35 6.17
CA VAL A 597 -4.00 -10.82 4.93
C VAL A 597 -3.73 -9.32 4.86
N MET A 598 -2.96 -8.92 3.86
CA MET A 598 -2.46 -7.56 3.69
C MET A 598 -3.41 -6.72 2.80
N SER A 599 -4.68 -6.58 3.21
CA SER A 599 -5.63 -5.68 2.54
C SER A 599 -5.12 -4.23 2.60
N ASN A 600 -5.48 -3.43 1.59
CA ASN A 600 -5.11 -2.02 1.56
C ASN A 600 -6.18 -1.22 2.28
N TYR A 601 -5.85 -0.67 3.45
CA TYR A 601 -6.77 0.13 4.25
C TYR A 601 -6.81 1.58 3.78
N CYS A 602 -7.92 2.25 4.08
CA CYS A 602 -8.10 3.66 3.75
C CYS A 602 -7.24 4.54 4.64
N ILE A 603 -6.45 5.45 4.05
CA ILE A 603 -5.72 6.45 4.83
C ILE A 603 -6.69 7.41 5.52
N PRO A 604 -6.34 7.90 6.72
CA PRO A 604 -7.17 8.88 7.43
C PRO A 604 -7.38 10.15 6.60
N PHE A 605 -8.56 10.73 6.69
CA PHE A 605 -8.88 12.00 6.03
C PHE A 605 -9.92 12.80 6.79
N GLU A 606 -9.97 14.09 6.50
CA GLU A 606 -11.05 15.00 6.86
C GLU A 606 -11.35 15.92 5.67
N ALA A 607 -12.61 16.15 5.39
CA ALA A 607 -13.05 16.98 4.25
C ALA A 607 -14.28 17.82 4.60
N ILE A 608 -14.28 19.07 4.13
CA ILE A 608 -15.45 19.95 4.19
C ILE A 608 -16.33 19.68 2.97
N VAL A 609 -17.60 19.38 3.21
CA VAL A 609 -18.59 19.11 2.18
C VAL A 609 -19.62 20.24 2.19
N GLN A 610 -19.68 20.95 1.08
CA GLN A 610 -20.59 22.07 0.90
C GLN A 610 -22.03 21.59 0.68
N LEU A 611 -23.03 22.34 1.20
CA LEU A 611 -24.46 22.04 1.03
C LEU A 611 -24.90 22.25 -0.41
#